data_55f32fc6a3b17f82b0095a78695e95d0
#
_entry.id   55f32fc6a3b17f82b0095a78695e95d0
#
_cell.length_a   1.000
_cell.length_b   1.000
_cell.length_c   1.000
_cell.angle_alpha   90.00
_cell.angle_beta   90.00
_cell.angle_gamma   90.00
#
_symmetry.space_group_name_H-M   'P 1'
#
loop_
_entity.id
_entity.type
_entity.pdbx_description
1 polymer ?
#
loop_
_entity_poly.entity_id
_entity_poly.type
_entity_poly.pdbx_seq_one_letter_code
_entity_poly.pdbx_strand_id
1 'polypeptide(L)'
;MGIKLQRTDVAKNIQAIRGMNDYLPADTAIWQRIESILKQVLAGYGYSEIRMPIVEQTPLFKRAIGEVTDVVEKEMYTFDDRNGESLTLRPEGTAGCVRAGIEHGLLYNQEQRLWYIGPMFRYERPQKGRYRQFHQLGAEVFGLQGPDIDAELILLTARWWRALGISEHVQLELNSIGSLDARADYREALVTFLEQHVEVLDEDCKRRMYSNPLRVLDSKNPDVQQLLNDAPKLSDYLDEESKQHFAGLCELLDQASIPYTVNERLVRGLDYYNRTVFEWVTNSLGAQGTVCAGGRYDGLVEQLGGRATPAVGFAMGLERLVLLVQAVNADFQVPATVDVYVISSGQNTQSAAMLLAESLRDAMPTLKLMTNYGGGNVKKQFTRADKWGASVALMLGESEVAADQVVVKDLRNGEQETLAQADVAARLALMLG
;
A
#
# COMPACT_ATOMS: atom_id res chain seq x y z
N MET A 1 9.67 48.24 44.77
CA MET A 1 10.51 47.15 44.24
C MET A 1 9.55 46.05 43.73
N GLY A 2 9.16 46.15 42.43
CA GLY A 2 8.12 45.29 41.85
C GLY A 2 8.75 44.04 41.29
N ILE A 3 8.38 42.90 41.80
CA ILE A 3 8.76 41.57 41.27
C ILE A 3 7.96 41.37 40.01
N LYS A 4 8.63 41.45 38.84
CA LYS A 4 8.09 40.97 37.55
C LYS A 4 8.07 39.44 37.59
N LEU A 5 6.87 38.86 37.76
CA LEU A 5 6.63 37.45 37.48
C LEU A 5 6.97 37.19 36.02
N GLN A 6 8.03 36.42 35.76
CA GLN A 6 8.33 35.87 34.45
C GLN A 6 7.13 35.03 34.01
N ARG A 7 6.55 35.36 32.87
CA ARG A 7 5.61 34.49 32.18
C ARG A 7 6.32 33.17 31.90
N THR A 8 5.88 32.12 32.52
CA THR A 8 6.25 30.74 32.16
C THR A 8 5.89 30.56 30.70
N ASP A 9 6.89 30.29 29.87
CA ASP A 9 6.69 29.85 28.47
C ASP A 9 5.75 28.66 28.52
N VAL A 10 4.55 28.83 27.99
CA VAL A 10 3.62 27.71 27.76
C VAL A 10 4.33 26.81 26.75
N ALA A 11 4.69 25.62 27.15
CA ALA A 11 5.35 24.64 26.31
C ALA A 11 4.54 24.51 25.00
N LYS A 12 5.16 24.79 23.85
CA LYS A 12 4.53 24.61 22.56
C LYS A 12 4.14 23.13 22.44
N ASN A 13 2.89 22.85 22.08
CA ASN A 13 2.46 21.49 21.83
C ASN A 13 3.37 20.86 20.75
N ILE A 14 3.91 19.68 21.08
CA ILE A 14 4.68 18.89 20.15
C ILE A 14 3.71 18.33 19.09
N GLN A 15 4.03 18.52 17.83
CA GLN A 15 3.24 18.03 16.69
C GLN A 15 4.05 17.03 15.89
N ALA A 16 3.36 16.20 15.10
CA ALA A 16 3.98 15.29 14.17
C ALA A 16 4.84 16.04 13.14
N ILE A 17 5.86 15.39 12.61
CA ILE A 17 6.72 15.93 11.57
C ILE A 17 5.89 16.15 10.30
N ARG A 18 6.06 17.30 9.66
CA ARG A 18 5.35 17.62 8.42
C ARG A 18 5.55 16.53 7.35
N GLY A 19 4.44 15.95 6.90
CA GLY A 19 4.44 14.87 5.92
C GLY A 19 4.57 13.47 6.52
N MET A 20 4.57 13.36 7.85
CA MET A 20 4.42 12.11 8.59
C MET A 20 3.13 12.23 9.40
N ASN A 21 2.13 11.46 9.04
CA ASN A 21 0.77 11.63 9.55
C ASN A 21 0.38 10.50 10.51
N ASP A 22 -0.41 10.86 11.52
CA ASP A 22 -1.12 9.89 12.35
C ASP A 22 -2.40 9.45 11.59
N TYR A 23 -2.71 8.16 11.63
CA TYR A 23 -3.98 7.60 11.17
C TYR A 23 -4.85 7.30 12.38
N LEU A 24 -5.94 8.04 12.52
CA LEU A 24 -6.83 7.93 13.67
C LEU A 24 -7.79 6.73 13.53
N PRO A 25 -8.43 6.27 14.62
CA PRO A 25 -9.34 5.12 14.57
C PRO A 25 -10.45 5.23 13.51
N ALA A 26 -10.94 6.44 13.22
CA ALA A 26 -11.92 6.66 12.17
C ALA A 26 -11.35 6.38 10.76
N ASP A 27 -10.07 6.67 10.55
CA ASP A 27 -9.40 6.47 9.27
C ASP A 27 -8.94 5.02 9.11
N THR A 28 -8.48 4.39 10.20
CA THR A 28 -7.88 3.05 10.12
C THR A 28 -8.88 1.93 9.80
N ALA A 29 -10.16 2.14 10.00
CA ALA A 29 -11.18 1.14 9.68
C ALA A 29 -11.23 0.81 8.16
N ILE A 30 -11.15 1.83 7.30
CA ILE A 30 -11.08 1.61 5.84
C ILE A 30 -9.73 0.98 5.44
N TRP A 31 -8.63 1.39 6.08
CA TRP A 31 -7.32 0.80 5.86
C TRP A 31 -7.32 -0.70 6.13
N GLN A 32 -7.80 -1.12 7.31
CA GLN A 32 -7.88 -2.52 7.70
C GLN A 32 -8.74 -3.35 6.71
N ARG A 33 -9.85 -2.78 6.23
CA ARG A 33 -10.70 -3.45 5.25
C ARG A 33 -9.99 -3.63 3.92
N ILE A 34 -9.32 -2.59 3.41
CA ILE A 34 -8.53 -2.66 2.18
C ILE A 34 -7.40 -3.68 2.35
N GLU A 35 -6.59 -3.57 3.41
CA GLU A 35 -5.49 -4.51 3.68
C GLU A 35 -5.96 -5.97 3.77
N SER A 36 -7.12 -6.20 4.39
CA SER A 36 -7.71 -7.55 4.48
C SER A 36 -8.00 -8.12 3.09
N ILE A 37 -8.58 -7.32 2.18
CA ILE A 37 -8.86 -7.72 0.80
C ILE A 37 -7.55 -8.02 0.05
N LEU A 38 -6.55 -7.14 0.19
CA LEU A 38 -5.25 -7.31 -0.47
C LEU A 38 -4.56 -8.60 -0.03
N LYS A 39 -4.50 -8.85 1.28
CA LYS A 39 -3.89 -10.05 1.88
C LYS A 39 -4.62 -11.33 1.48
N GLN A 40 -5.94 -11.31 1.41
CA GLN A 40 -6.74 -12.45 0.97
C GLN A 40 -6.42 -12.84 -0.48
N VAL A 41 -6.28 -11.87 -1.38
CA VAL A 41 -5.91 -12.14 -2.77
C VAL A 41 -4.50 -12.71 -2.85
N LEU A 42 -3.52 -12.10 -2.17
CA LEU A 42 -2.13 -12.61 -2.12
C LEU A 42 -2.07 -14.06 -1.65
N ALA A 43 -2.80 -14.40 -0.59
CA ALA A 43 -2.89 -15.76 -0.09
C ALA A 43 -3.47 -16.72 -1.14
N GLY A 44 -4.48 -16.27 -1.90
CA GLY A 44 -5.08 -17.04 -3.00
C GLY A 44 -4.14 -17.32 -4.17
N TYR A 45 -3.09 -16.50 -4.35
CA TYR A 45 -2.02 -16.71 -5.33
C TYR A 45 -0.78 -17.42 -4.75
N GLY A 46 -0.80 -17.79 -3.46
CA GLY A 46 0.30 -18.50 -2.82
C GLY A 46 1.50 -17.63 -2.43
N TYR A 47 1.31 -16.32 -2.31
CA TYR A 47 2.36 -15.42 -1.86
C TYR A 47 2.53 -15.48 -0.34
N SER A 48 3.78 -15.52 0.13
CA SER A 48 4.16 -15.55 1.54
C SER A 48 4.63 -14.18 2.03
N GLU A 49 4.23 -13.79 3.24
CA GLU A 49 4.67 -12.52 3.85
C GLU A 49 6.14 -12.58 4.25
N ILE A 50 6.91 -11.54 3.90
CA ILE A 50 8.24 -11.27 4.43
C ILE A 50 8.22 -9.93 5.17
N ARG A 51 8.87 -9.87 6.34
CA ARG A 51 9.03 -8.64 7.13
C ARG A 51 10.48 -8.27 7.24
N MET A 52 10.82 -7.09 6.74
CA MET A 52 12.18 -6.59 6.66
C MET A 52 12.38 -5.40 7.60
N PRO A 53 13.62 -5.14 8.07
CA PRO A 53 13.94 -3.95 8.83
C PRO A 53 13.50 -2.66 8.13
N ILE A 54 13.19 -1.64 8.94
CA ILE A 54 12.89 -0.28 8.44
C ILE A 54 14.19 0.48 8.16
N VAL A 55 15.24 0.18 8.93
CA VAL A 55 16.55 0.78 8.81
C VAL A 55 17.48 -0.23 8.18
N GLU A 56 18.20 0.18 7.14
CA GLU A 56 19.18 -0.62 6.42
C GLU A 56 20.48 0.18 6.24
N GLN A 57 21.57 -0.49 5.87
CA GLN A 57 22.81 0.19 5.50
C GLN A 57 22.61 1.04 4.23
N THR A 58 23.07 2.28 4.23
CA THR A 58 22.95 3.20 3.10
C THR A 58 23.45 2.64 1.77
N PRO A 59 24.58 1.87 1.73
CA PRO A 59 25.06 1.27 0.49
C PRO A 59 24.07 0.32 -0.20
N LEU A 60 23.13 -0.30 0.54
CA LEU A 60 22.11 -1.14 -0.05
C LEU A 60 21.28 -0.36 -1.07
N PHE A 61 20.77 0.79 -0.68
CA PHE A 61 19.91 1.60 -1.56
C PHE A 61 20.70 2.30 -2.66
N LYS A 62 21.90 2.81 -2.36
CA LYS A 62 22.76 3.40 -3.38
C LYS A 62 23.08 2.41 -4.50
N ARG A 63 23.43 1.18 -4.13
CA ARG A 63 23.76 0.12 -5.09
C ARG A 63 22.51 -0.36 -5.85
N ALA A 64 21.38 -0.57 -5.16
CA ALA A 64 20.17 -1.08 -5.80
C ALA A 64 19.49 -0.03 -6.69
N ILE A 65 19.23 1.18 -6.18
CA ILE A 65 18.37 2.18 -6.82
C ILE A 65 19.11 2.95 -7.91
N GLY A 66 20.43 3.11 -7.78
CA GLY A 66 21.26 3.94 -8.64
C GLY A 66 21.60 5.29 -8.00
N GLU A 67 22.88 5.66 -8.03
CA GLU A 67 23.40 6.87 -7.35
C GLU A 67 22.85 8.18 -7.89
N VAL A 68 22.48 8.22 -9.18
CA VAL A 68 21.98 9.42 -9.88
C VAL A 68 20.46 9.50 -9.96
N THR A 69 19.76 8.79 -9.07
CA THR A 69 18.30 8.90 -8.97
C THR A 69 17.89 9.94 -7.95
N ASP A 70 16.73 10.59 -8.16
CA ASP A 70 16.21 11.60 -7.20
C ASP A 70 16.05 11.01 -5.79
N VAL A 71 15.68 9.72 -5.69
CA VAL A 71 15.53 9.02 -4.41
C VAL A 71 16.85 9.02 -3.64
N VAL A 72 17.96 8.63 -4.28
CA VAL A 72 19.27 8.53 -3.63
C VAL A 72 19.90 9.90 -3.41
N GLU A 73 19.80 10.81 -4.38
CA GLU A 73 20.43 12.14 -4.29
C GLU A 73 19.76 13.07 -3.27
N LYS A 74 18.41 13.00 -3.13
CA LYS A 74 17.65 14.07 -2.48
C LYS A 74 16.61 13.59 -1.46
N GLU A 75 16.14 12.33 -1.56
CA GLU A 75 14.94 11.90 -0.82
C GLU A 75 15.21 10.93 0.33
N MET A 76 16.40 10.32 0.41
CA MET A 76 16.71 9.39 1.50
C MET A 76 16.88 10.10 2.84
N TYR A 77 16.31 9.51 3.89
CA TYR A 77 16.61 9.86 5.28
C TYR A 77 17.82 9.04 5.74
N THR A 78 18.99 9.66 5.68
CA THR A 78 20.28 9.03 6.03
C THR A 78 20.87 9.66 7.28
N PHE A 79 21.44 8.84 8.16
CA PHE A 79 22.06 9.25 9.41
C PHE A 79 23.15 8.26 9.80
N ASP A 80 24.10 8.69 10.59
CA ASP A 80 25.14 7.82 11.13
C ASP A 80 24.66 7.19 12.45
N ASP A 81 25.00 5.91 12.66
CA ASP A 81 24.81 5.27 13.95
C ASP A 81 25.90 5.69 14.94
N ARG A 82 25.88 5.13 16.15
CA ARG A 82 26.86 5.46 17.19
C ARG A 82 28.29 5.03 16.87
N ASN A 83 28.45 4.11 15.93
CA ASN A 83 29.76 3.60 15.48
C ASN A 83 30.26 4.33 14.23
N GLY A 84 29.46 5.24 13.66
CA GLY A 84 29.77 5.97 12.43
C GLY A 84 29.39 5.22 11.16
N GLU A 85 28.55 4.18 11.25
CA GLU A 85 28.01 3.49 10.07
C GLU A 85 26.82 4.28 9.49
N SER A 86 26.83 4.48 8.18
CA SER A 86 25.75 5.21 7.50
C SER A 86 24.52 4.33 7.30
N LEU A 87 23.40 4.74 7.91
CA LEU A 87 22.14 4.05 7.90
C LEU A 87 21.07 4.89 7.18
N THR A 88 20.07 4.23 6.61
CA THR A 88 18.99 4.88 5.87
C THR A 88 17.64 4.27 6.25
N LEU A 89 16.65 5.12 6.51
CA LEU A 89 15.25 4.69 6.54
C LEU A 89 14.84 4.26 5.13
N ARG A 90 14.35 3.04 4.96
CA ARG A 90 14.05 2.45 3.65
C ARG A 90 13.13 3.34 2.80
N PRO A 91 13.55 3.75 1.59
CA PRO A 91 12.73 4.54 0.68
C PRO A 91 11.79 3.68 -0.18
N GLU A 92 12.03 2.37 -0.23
CA GLU A 92 11.27 1.35 -0.95
C GLU A 92 11.56 -0.05 -0.35
N GLY A 93 10.86 -1.09 -0.77
CA GLY A 93 10.97 -2.42 -0.14
C GLY A 93 11.74 -3.45 -0.94
N THR A 94 11.88 -3.29 -2.27
CA THR A 94 12.48 -4.31 -3.16
C THR A 94 13.93 -4.60 -2.80
N ALA A 95 14.76 -3.58 -2.59
CA ALA A 95 16.16 -3.76 -2.22
C ALA A 95 16.31 -4.54 -0.90
N GLY A 96 15.50 -4.21 0.11
CA GLY A 96 15.46 -4.93 1.38
C GLY A 96 15.01 -6.39 1.22
N CYS A 97 14.02 -6.65 0.35
CA CYS A 97 13.55 -7.99 0.04
C CYS A 97 14.65 -8.83 -0.64
N VAL A 98 15.33 -8.28 -1.63
CA VAL A 98 16.45 -8.95 -2.31
C VAL A 98 17.59 -9.22 -1.33
N ARG A 99 18.02 -8.23 -0.51
CA ARG A 99 19.04 -8.41 0.51
C ARG A 99 18.69 -9.57 1.47
N ALA A 100 17.45 -9.59 1.98
CA ALA A 100 16.97 -10.65 2.87
C ALA A 100 16.97 -12.02 2.17
N GLY A 101 16.52 -12.05 0.92
CA GLY A 101 16.53 -13.27 0.10
C GLY A 101 17.94 -13.85 -0.09
N ILE A 102 18.94 -13.00 -0.33
CA ILE A 102 20.34 -13.38 -0.46
C ILE A 102 20.90 -13.86 0.90
N GLU A 103 20.75 -13.04 1.95
CA GLU A 103 21.31 -13.29 3.28
C GLU A 103 20.84 -14.61 3.89
N HIS A 104 19.54 -14.92 3.70
CA HIS A 104 18.92 -16.14 4.25
C HIS A 104 18.88 -17.31 3.27
N GLY A 105 19.49 -17.19 2.09
CA GLY A 105 19.57 -18.27 1.10
C GLY A 105 18.21 -18.63 0.45
N LEU A 106 17.20 -17.75 0.54
CA LEU A 106 15.86 -18.01 0.01
C LEU A 106 15.83 -18.09 -1.52
N LEU A 107 16.80 -17.47 -2.19
CA LEU A 107 16.85 -17.37 -3.65
C LEU A 107 17.72 -18.47 -4.29
N TYR A 108 18.29 -19.37 -3.49
CA TYR A 108 19.19 -20.39 -3.99
C TYR A 108 18.43 -21.57 -4.61
N ASN A 109 18.42 -21.65 -5.95
CA ASN A 109 17.73 -22.69 -6.73
C ASN A 109 16.25 -22.90 -6.31
N GLN A 110 15.56 -21.81 -5.97
CA GLN A 110 14.18 -21.84 -5.51
C GLN A 110 13.38 -20.72 -6.18
N GLU A 111 12.14 -21.02 -6.47
CA GLU A 111 11.14 -19.99 -6.79
C GLU A 111 10.62 -19.41 -5.49
N GLN A 112 10.48 -18.08 -5.44
CA GLN A 112 9.90 -17.38 -4.30
C GLN A 112 8.82 -16.42 -4.77
N ARG A 113 7.69 -16.42 -4.07
CA ARG A 113 6.61 -15.44 -4.19
C ARG A 113 6.44 -14.78 -2.85
N LEU A 114 7.00 -13.60 -2.71
CA LEU A 114 7.04 -12.85 -1.45
C LEU A 114 6.21 -11.59 -1.55
N TRP A 115 5.60 -11.18 -0.44
CA TRP A 115 4.97 -9.87 -0.33
C TRP A 115 5.31 -9.24 1.02
N TYR A 116 5.28 -7.92 1.05
CA TYR A 116 5.51 -7.14 2.27
C TYR A 116 4.56 -5.94 2.32
N ILE A 117 4.32 -5.45 3.54
CA ILE A 117 3.57 -4.21 3.80
C ILE A 117 4.27 -3.43 4.91
N GLY A 118 4.36 -2.13 4.79
CA GLY A 118 4.93 -1.31 5.85
C GLY A 118 5.31 0.09 5.41
N PRO A 119 5.82 0.90 6.38
CA PRO A 119 6.20 2.27 6.14
C PRO A 119 7.47 2.38 5.31
N MET A 120 7.48 3.36 4.40
CA MET A 120 8.61 3.82 3.60
C MET A 120 8.83 5.31 3.85
N PHE A 121 10.04 5.81 3.56
CA PHE A 121 10.43 7.18 3.93
C PHE A 121 11.13 7.86 2.77
N ARG A 122 10.58 9.03 2.32
CA ARG A 122 11.19 9.87 1.28
C ARG A 122 11.04 11.33 1.65
N TYR A 123 12.12 12.08 1.63
CA TYR A 123 12.10 13.51 1.89
C TYR A 123 11.53 14.28 0.70
N GLU A 124 10.23 14.14 0.50
CA GLU A 124 9.51 14.80 -0.60
C GLU A 124 8.71 16.00 -0.10
N ARG A 125 8.29 16.88 -1.05
CA ARG A 125 7.33 17.94 -0.74
C ARG A 125 5.95 17.32 -0.49
N PRO A 126 5.41 17.42 0.74
CA PRO A 126 4.14 16.80 1.07
C PRO A 126 2.98 17.42 0.30
N GLN A 127 2.12 16.55 -0.26
CA GLN A 127 0.85 16.89 -0.89
C GLN A 127 -0.10 15.70 -0.77
N LYS A 128 -1.38 15.87 -1.17
CA LYS A 128 -2.36 14.78 -1.09
C LYS A 128 -1.87 13.53 -1.83
N GLY A 129 -1.80 12.39 -1.14
CA GLY A 129 -1.29 11.13 -1.71
C GLY A 129 0.24 11.04 -1.88
N ARG A 130 1.01 12.00 -1.35
CA ARG A 130 2.48 12.00 -1.36
C ARG A 130 3.00 12.54 -0.03
N TYR A 131 3.54 11.65 0.78
CA TYR A 131 3.97 11.94 2.15
C TYR A 131 5.43 11.57 2.36
N ARG A 132 6.04 12.07 3.43
CA ARG A 132 7.42 11.75 3.80
C ARG A 132 7.55 10.40 4.48
N GLN A 133 6.53 9.98 5.22
CA GLN A 133 6.30 8.62 5.62
C GLN A 133 5.01 8.16 4.94
N PHE A 134 5.07 7.05 4.24
CA PHE A 134 3.95 6.46 3.52
C PHE A 134 4.06 4.94 3.58
N HIS A 135 2.97 4.23 3.30
CA HIS A 135 2.94 2.78 3.35
C HIS A 135 2.93 2.20 1.94
N GLN A 136 3.75 1.21 1.72
CA GLN A 136 3.70 0.39 0.52
C GLN A 136 3.33 -1.04 0.84
N LEU A 137 2.53 -1.63 -0.05
CA LEU A 137 2.46 -3.07 -0.25
C LEU A 137 3.26 -3.38 -1.51
N GLY A 138 4.20 -4.31 -1.42
CA GLY A 138 4.94 -4.82 -2.57
C GLY A 138 4.84 -6.33 -2.65
N ALA A 139 4.96 -6.85 -3.87
CA ALA A 139 5.07 -8.28 -4.15
C ALA A 139 6.22 -8.52 -5.12
N GLU A 140 7.05 -9.49 -4.80
CA GLU A 140 8.28 -9.81 -5.51
C GLU A 140 8.32 -11.31 -5.82
N VAL A 141 8.65 -11.65 -7.07
CA VAL A 141 8.81 -13.03 -7.52
C VAL A 141 10.23 -13.23 -8.01
N PHE A 142 10.84 -14.33 -7.59
CA PHE A 142 12.20 -14.69 -7.93
C PHE A 142 12.26 -16.08 -8.56
N GLY A 143 13.18 -16.26 -9.52
CA GLY A 143 13.49 -17.56 -10.12
C GLY A 143 12.67 -17.90 -11.37
N LEU A 144 11.78 -17.02 -11.84
CA LEU A 144 10.94 -17.23 -13.02
C LEU A 144 11.28 -16.25 -14.14
N GLN A 145 11.53 -16.76 -15.35
CA GLN A 145 12.03 -15.95 -16.49
C GLN A 145 10.92 -15.51 -17.46
N GLY A 146 9.84 -16.30 -17.58
CA GLY A 146 8.82 -16.13 -18.61
C GLY A 146 7.94 -14.89 -18.45
N PRO A 147 7.24 -14.46 -19.51
CA PRO A 147 6.25 -13.38 -19.43
C PRO A 147 4.97 -13.78 -18.67
N ASP A 148 4.78 -15.06 -18.44
CA ASP A 148 3.66 -15.64 -17.68
C ASP A 148 3.60 -15.14 -16.23
N ILE A 149 4.75 -15.05 -15.57
CA ILE A 149 4.79 -14.50 -14.20
C ILE A 149 4.60 -12.97 -14.19
N ASP A 150 5.03 -12.25 -15.22
CA ASP A 150 4.73 -10.83 -15.38
C ASP A 150 3.21 -10.63 -15.51
N ALA A 151 2.56 -11.48 -16.35
CA ALA A 151 1.11 -11.49 -16.49
C ALA A 151 0.40 -11.84 -15.17
N GLU A 152 0.89 -12.84 -14.39
CA GLU A 152 0.32 -13.20 -13.08
C GLU A 152 0.27 -12.00 -12.14
N LEU A 153 1.35 -11.22 -12.02
CA LEU A 153 1.39 -10.02 -11.18
C LEU A 153 0.35 -8.97 -11.61
N ILE A 154 0.19 -8.78 -12.92
CA ILE A 154 -0.82 -7.88 -13.46
C ILE A 154 -2.24 -8.40 -13.20
N LEU A 155 -2.49 -9.69 -13.37
CA LEU A 155 -3.77 -10.34 -13.07
C LEU A 155 -4.13 -10.26 -11.57
N LEU A 156 -3.14 -10.44 -10.69
CA LEU A 156 -3.29 -10.28 -9.25
C LEU A 156 -3.73 -8.86 -8.90
N THR A 157 -3.08 -7.85 -9.46
CA THR A 157 -3.45 -6.44 -9.23
C THR A 157 -4.82 -6.12 -9.83
N ALA A 158 -5.14 -6.62 -11.03
CA ALA A 158 -6.46 -6.47 -11.63
C ALA A 158 -7.58 -7.10 -10.77
N ARG A 159 -7.28 -8.20 -10.06
CA ARG A 159 -8.20 -8.82 -9.10
C ARG A 159 -8.44 -7.92 -7.90
N TRP A 160 -7.43 -7.20 -7.41
CA TRP A 160 -7.60 -6.19 -6.37
C TRP A 160 -8.55 -5.08 -6.79
N TRP A 161 -8.39 -4.56 -8.02
CA TRP A 161 -9.25 -3.48 -8.51
C TRP A 161 -10.72 -3.91 -8.58
N ARG A 162 -10.98 -5.15 -8.99
CA ARG A 162 -12.34 -5.72 -8.96
C ARG A 162 -12.88 -5.87 -7.56
N ALA A 163 -12.09 -6.43 -6.64
CA ALA A 163 -12.50 -6.65 -5.25
C ALA A 163 -12.74 -5.33 -4.48
N LEU A 164 -12.04 -4.26 -4.87
CA LEU A 164 -12.19 -2.92 -4.30
C LEU A 164 -13.25 -2.07 -5.03
N GLY A 165 -13.82 -2.58 -6.15
CA GLY A 165 -14.82 -1.86 -6.95
C GLY A 165 -14.31 -0.62 -7.66
N ILE A 166 -13.04 -0.63 -8.10
CA ILE A 166 -12.37 0.52 -8.75
C ILE A 166 -11.83 0.23 -10.14
N SER A 167 -12.19 -0.90 -10.76
CA SER A 167 -11.64 -1.34 -12.06
C SER A 167 -11.78 -0.29 -13.17
N GLU A 168 -12.93 0.40 -13.23
CA GLU A 168 -13.22 1.42 -14.25
C GLU A 168 -12.45 2.75 -14.02
N HIS A 169 -11.75 2.86 -12.90
CA HIS A 169 -11.05 4.08 -12.49
C HIS A 169 -9.53 3.95 -12.57
N VAL A 170 -9.04 2.80 -13.03
CA VAL A 170 -7.61 2.54 -13.22
C VAL A 170 -7.35 2.01 -14.62
N GLN A 171 -6.24 2.40 -15.23
CA GLN A 171 -5.81 1.98 -16.54
C GLN A 171 -4.42 1.38 -16.45
N LEU A 172 -4.17 0.30 -17.19
CA LEU A 172 -2.88 -0.34 -17.28
C LEU A 172 -2.06 0.26 -18.41
N GLU A 173 -0.89 0.75 -18.10
CA GLU A 173 0.13 1.13 -19.07
C GLU A 173 1.29 0.14 -19.01
N LEU A 174 1.77 -0.29 -20.16
CA LEU A 174 2.85 -1.25 -20.35
C LEU A 174 3.94 -0.67 -21.21
N ASN A 175 5.18 -1.08 -20.97
CA ASN A 175 6.31 -0.90 -21.89
C ASN A 175 7.34 -2.01 -21.70
N SER A 176 8.23 -2.15 -22.69
CA SER A 176 9.47 -2.90 -22.53
C SER A 176 10.65 -1.94 -22.65
N ILE A 177 11.51 -1.94 -21.63
CA ILE A 177 12.73 -1.11 -21.66
C ILE A 177 13.98 -1.91 -22.10
N GLY A 178 13.77 -3.12 -22.61
CA GLY A 178 14.81 -3.96 -23.16
C GLY A 178 15.81 -4.53 -22.17
N SER A 179 16.81 -5.22 -22.66
CA SER A 179 17.99 -5.64 -21.92
C SER A 179 18.90 -4.43 -21.60
N LEU A 180 19.93 -4.66 -20.78
CA LEU A 180 20.93 -3.62 -20.48
C LEU A 180 21.67 -3.15 -21.73
N ASP A 181 22.01 -4.07 -22.64
CA ASP A 181 22.74 -3.78 -23.87
C ASP A 181 21.86 -2.99 -24.86
N ALA A 182 20.63 -3.46 -25.14
CA ALA A 182 19.66 -2.75 -25.97
C ALA A 182 19.39 -1.33 -25.46
N ARG A 183 19.34 -1.17 -24.14
CA ARG A 183 19.16 0.14 -23.50
C ARG A 183 20.38 1.04 -23.63
N ALA A 184 21.60 0.49 -23.71
CA ALA A 184 22.81 1.27 -23.93
C ALA A 184 22.79 1.93 -25.33
N ASP A 185 22.47 1.18 -26.38
CA ASP A 185 22.34 1.67 -27.75
C ASP A 185 21.26 2.77 -27.86
N TYR A 186 20.10 2.53 -27.24
CA TYR A 186 19.03 3.53 -27.20
C TYR A 186 19.44 4.80 -26.47
N ARG A 187 20.18 4.69 -25.34
CA ARG A 187 20.67 5.87 -24.59
C ARG A 187 21.56 6.75 -25.44
N GLU A 188 22.46 6.16 -26.23
CA GLU A 188 23.35 6.91 -27.15
C GLU A 188 22.54 7.67 -28.21
N ALA A 189 21.56 7.00 -28.83
CA ALA A 189 20.68 7.60 -29.83
C ALA A 189 19.83 8.74 -29.20
N LEU A 190 19.28 8.52 -28.01
CA LEU A 190 18.47 9.52 -27.30
C LEU A 190 19.31 10.74 -26.89
N VAL A 191 20.53 10.54 -26.36
CA VAL A 191 21.45 11.65 -26.05
C VAL A 191 21.77 12.46 -27.29
N THR A 192 22.14 11.80 -28.38
CA THR A 192 22.43 12.47 -29.67
C THR A 192 21.26 13.33 -30.14
N PHE A 193 20.03 12.81 -30.01
CA PHE A 193 18.81 13.55 -30.34
C PHE A 193 18.61 14.77 -29.44
N LEU A 194 18.77 14.59 -28.12
CA LEU A 194 18.57 15.66 -27.13
C LEU A 194 19.63 16.78 -27.26
N GLU A 195 20.88 16.45 -27.61
CA GLU A 195 21.96 17.41 -27.86
C GLU A 195 21.64 18.35 -29.03
N GLN A 196 20.94 17.84 -30.06
CA GLN A 196 20.50 18.65 -31.21
C GLN A 196 19.36 19.63 -30.87
N HIS A 197 18.73 19.47 -29.70
CA HIS A 197 17.55 20.22 -29.28
C HIS A 197 17.70 20.81 -27.86
N VAL A 198 18.91 21.10 -27.44
CA VAL A 198 19.26 21.50 -26.07
C VAL A 198 18.54 22.78 -25.64
N GLU A 199 18.20 23.64 -26.59
CA GLU A 199 17.49 24.90 -26.38
C GLU A 199 16.02 24.70 -25.92
N VAL A 200 15.41 23.55 -26.23
CA VAL A 200 14.04 23.21 -25.81
C VAL A 200 14.02 22.60 -24.40
N LEU A 201 15.17 22.07 -23.96
CA LEU A 201 15.28 21.37 -22.68
C LEU A 201 15.32 22.36 -21.51
N ASP A 202 14.54 22.07 -20.45
CA ASP A 202 14.70 22.74 -19.17
C ASP A 202 15.98 22.29 -18.45
N GLU A 203 16.37 23.00 -17.41
CA GLU A 203 17.63 22.75 -16.67
C GLU A 203 17.69 21.34 -16.04
N ASP A 204 16.55 20.79 -15.65
CA ASP A 204 16.50 19.43 -15.11
C ASP A 204 16.72 18.38 -16.20
N CYS A 205 16.11 18.56 -17.37
CA CYS A 205 16.34 17.71 -18.53
C CYS A 205 17.77 17.81 -19.05
N LYS A 206 18.38 19.01 -19.11
CA LYS A 206 19.79 19.20 -19.48
C LYS A 206 20.74 18.45 -18.55
N ARG A 207 20.48 18.50 -17.24
CA ARG A 207 21.26 17.78 -16.25
C ARG A 207 21.11 16.25 -16.41
N ARG A 208 19.88 15.78 -16.64
CA ARG A 208 19.55 14.35 -16.77
C ARG A 208 20.00 13.76 -18.09
N MET A 209 20.10 14.53 -19.15
CA MET A 209 20.46 14.10 -20.49
C MET A 209 21.71 13.21 -20.52
N TYR A 210 22.74 13.53 -19.72
CA TYR A 210 23.97 12.74 -19.65
C TYR A 210 23.98 11.73 -18.50
N SER A 211 23.38 12.06 -17.36
CA SER A 211 23.41 11.19 -16.18
C SER A 211 22.38 10.06 -16.26
N ASN A 212 21.16 10.36 -16.70
CA ASN A 212 20.07 9.39 -16.85
C ASN A 212 19.09 9.84 -17.95
N PRO A 213 19.44 9.71 -19.24
CA PRO A 213 18.64 10.25 -20.34
C PRO A 213 17.23 9.68 -20.44
N LEU A 214 17.02 8.42 -20.03
CA LEU A 214 15.68 7.82 -19.97
C LEU A 214 14.70 8.61 -19.11
N ARG A 215 15.18 9.30 -18.06
CA ARG A 215 14.34 10.14 -17.21
C ARG A 215 13.83 11.41 -17.89
N VAL A 216 14.41 11.79 -19.03
CA VAL A 216 13.89 12.91 -19.84
C VAL A 216 12.55 12.54 -20.46
N LEU A 217 12.33 11.24 -20.78
CA LEU A 217 11.06 10.74 -21.33
C LEU A 217 9.85 10.98 -20.41
N ASP A 218 10.07 11.04 -19.10
CA ASP A 218 9.04 11.33 -18.09
C ASP A 218 8.92 12.82 -17.75
N SER A 219 9.48 13.70 -18.58
CA SER A 219 9.38 15.16 -18.36
C SER A 219 7.93 15.62 -18.36
N LYS A 220 7.58 16.52 -17.44
CA LYS A 220 6.25 17.16 -17.36
C LYS A 220 6.19 18.49 -18.10
N ASN A 221 7.32 18.94 -18.65
CA ASN A 221 7.40 20.17 -19.44
C ASN A 221 6.71 19.96 -20.79
N PRO A 222 5.68 20.76 -21.16
CA PRO A 222 4.95 20.59 -22.41
C PRO A 222 5.82 20.70 -23.66
N ASP A 223 6.82 21.59 -23.67
CA ASP A 223 7.70 21.78 -24.82
C ASP A 223 8.61 20.57 -25.02
N VAL A 224 9.14 20.02 -23.91
CA VAL A 224 9.92 18.78 -23.94
C VAL A 224 9.04 17.60 -24.36
N GLN A 225 7.81 17.51 -23.87
CA GLN A 225 6.88 16.45 -24.29
C GLN A 225 6.57 16.50 -25.79
N GLN A 226 6.44 17.71 -26.35
CA GLN A 226 6.24 17.87 -27.79
C GLN A 226 7.48 17.43 -28.55
N LEU A 227 8.68 17.85 -28.13
CA LEU A 227 9.95 17.42 -28.73
C LEU A 227 10.09 15.90 -28.74
N LEU A 228 9.73 15.24 -27.66
CA LEU A 228 9.83 13.78 -27.52
C LEU A 228 8.90 12.99 -28.45
N ASN A 229 7.97 13.61 -29.18
CA ASN A 229 7.21 12.92 -30.23
C ASN A 229 8.10 12.49 -31.41
N ASP A 230 9.17 13.25 -31.66
CA ASP A 230 10.12 13.00 -32.73
C ASP A 230 11.38 12.26 -32.27
N ALA A 231 11.46 11.93 -30.97
CA ALA A 231 12.60 11.22 -30.40
C ALA A 231 12.67 9.75 -30.89
N PRO A 232 13.87 9.15 -30.91
CA PRO A 232 14.02 7.73 -31.13
C PRO A 232 13.13 6.92 -30.18
N LYS A 233 12.51 5.87 -30.68
CA LYS A 233 11.64 5.00 -29.89
C LYS A 233 12.44 3.84 -29.33
N LEU A 234 12.24 3.54 -28.05
CA LEU A 234 12.92 2.42 -27.40
C LEU A 234 12.56 1.07 -28.06
N SER A 235 11.34 0.94 -28.56
CA SER A 235 10.87 -0.25 -29.29
C SER A 235 11.73 -0.64 -30.49
N ASP A 236 12.37 0.34 -31.16
CA ASP A 236 13.22 0.10 -32.34
C ASP A 236 14.59 -0.52 -31.96
N TYR A 237 15.00 -0.38 -30.71
CA TYR A 237 16.27 -0.84 -30.16
C TYR A 237 16.16 -2.14 -29.35
N LEU A 238 14.96 -2.66 -29.15
CA LEU A 238 14.78 -3.90 -28.38
C LEU A 238 15.47 -5.07 -29.07
N ASP A 239 16.20 -5.85 -28.29
CA ASP A 239 16.69 -7.16 -28.71
C ASP A 239 15.53 -8.14 -28.92
N GLU A 240 15.81 -9.20 -29.67
CA GLU A 240 14.78 -10.18 -30.09
C GLU A 240 14.15 -10.90 -28.90
N GLU A 241 14.92 -11.20 -27.86
CA GLU A 241 14.42 -11.83 -26.64
C GLU A 241 13.44 -10.91 -25.89
N SER A 242 13.77 -9.62 -25.76
CA SER A 242 12.89 -8.62 -25.17
C SER A 242 11.61 -8.39 -25.98
N LYS A 243 11.69 -8.42 -27.32
CA LYS A 243 10.51 -8.35 -28.19
C LYS A 243 9.58 -9.55 -28.00
N GLN A 244 10.14 -10.76 -27.99
CA GLN A 244 9.37 -12.00 -27.78
C GLN A 244 8.75 -12.06 -26.40
N HIS A 245 9.50 -11.65 -25.36
CA HIS A 245 8.99 -11.58 -23.99
C HIS A 245 7.79 -10.62 -23.89
N PHE A 246 7.92 -9.42 -24.45
CA PHE A 246 6.85 -8.41 -24.43
C PHE A 246 5.64 -8.83 -25.25
N ALA A 247 5.83 -9.42 -26.41
CA ALA A 247 4.75 -9.98 -27.23
C ALA A 247 4.00 -11.09 -26.49
N GLY A 248 4.73 -12.01 -25.83
CA GLY A 248 4.12 -13.06 -25.00
C GLY A 248 3.33 -12.52 -23.82
N LEU A 249 3.80 -11.45 -23.16
CA LEU A 249 3.04 -10.79 -22.12
C LEU A 249 1.73 -10.19 -22.66
N CYS A 250 1.79 -9.47 -23.76
CA CYS A 250 0.61 -8.88 -24.42
C CYS A 250 -0.41 -9.97 -24.78
N GLU A 251 0.03 -11.06 -25.40
CA GLU A 251 -0.84 -12.19 -25.75
C GLU A 251 -1.56 -12.78 -24.53
N LEU A 252 -0.85 -12.98 -23.41
CA LEU A 252 -1.44 -13.50 -22.17
C LEU A 252 -2.48 -12.56 -21.57
N LEU A 253 -2.23 -11.25 -21.62
CA LEU A 253 -3.18 -10.24 -21.15
C LEU A 253 -4.41 -10.14 -22.04
N ASP A 254 -4.24 -10.25 -23.38
CA ASP A 254 -5.34 -10.29 -24.35
C ASP A 254 -6.23 -11.51 -24.12
N GLN A 255 -5.63 -12.70 -23.95
CA GLN A 255 -6.36 -13.93 -23.60
C GLN A 255 -7.11 -13.82 -22.26
N ALA A 256 -6.53 -13.11 -21.29
CA ALA A 256 -7.16 -12.85 -19.99
C ALA A 256 -8.17 -11.67 -20.02
N SER A 257 -8.34 -11.03 -21.17
CA SER A 257 -9.22 -9.86 -21.35
C SER A 257 -8.88 -8.70 -20.38
N ILE A 258 -7.59 -8.45 -20.16
CA ILE A 258 -7.10 -7.31 -19.39
C ILE A 258 -6.76 -6.19 -20.37
N PRO A 259 -7.51 -5.07 -20.39
CA PRO A 259 -7.21 -3.94 -21.25
C PRO A 259 -5.92 -3.23 -20.81
N TYR A 260 -5.09 -2.87 -21.75
CA TYR A 260 -3.84 -2.12 -21.51
C TYR A 260 -3.56 -1.13 -22.64
N THR A 261 -2.66 -0.19 -22.37
CA THR A 261 -2.08 0.73 -23.36
C THR A 261 -0.57 0.55 -23.36
N VAL A 262 0.02 0.36 -24.54
CA VAL A 262 1.48 0.43 -24.68
C VAL A 262 1.90 1.89 -24.67
N ASN A 263 2.67 2.28 -23.63
CA ASN A 263 3.21 3.62 -23.48
C ASN A 263 4.72 3.60 -23.68
N GLU A 264 5.19 3.92 -24.88
CA GLU A 264 6.60 3.90 -25.27
C GLU A 264 7.49 4.84 -24.45
N ARG A 265 6.90 5.77 -23.70
CA ARG A 265 7.60 6.69 -22.77
C ARG A 265 7.59 6.23 -21.33
N LEU A 266 6.91 5.14 -21.04
CA LEU A 266 6.86 4.60 -19.68
C LEU A 266 8.25 4.07 -19.31
N VAL A 267 8.89 4.77 -18.38
CA VAL A 267 10.13 4.38 -17.71
C VAL A 267 9.95 4.44 -16.21
N ARG A 268 10.81 3.78 -15.46
CA ARG A 268 10.72 3.72 -14.00
C ARG A 268 11.72 4.66 -13.32
N GLY A 269 11.36 5.10 -12.12
CA GLY A 269 12.17 6.00 -11.29
C GLY A 269 13.39 5.37 -10.62
N LEU A 270 13.59 4.07 -10.80
CA LEU A 270 14.65 3.27 -10.21
C LEU A 270 15.40 2.56 -11.33
N ASP A 271 16.73 2.50 -11.27
CA ASP A 271 17.55 2.11 -12.41
C ASP A 271 17.67 0.59 -12.58
N TYR A 272 17.23 -0.21 -11.62
CA TYR A 272 17.36 -1.66 -11.66
C TYR A 272 16.43 -2.37 -12.65
N TYR A 273 15.41 -1.70 -13.17
CA TYR A 273 14.46 -2.34 -14.08
C TYR A 273 15.05 -2.72 -15.43
N ASN A 274 14.56 -3.81 -16.00
CA ASN A 274 14.82 -4.28 -17.36
C ASN A 274 13.56 -4.91 -17.97
N ARG A 275 13.52 -5.07 -19.30
CA ARG A 275 12.40 -5.68 -20.02
C ARG A 275 11.05 -5.06 -19.64
N THR A 276 10.13 -5.84 -19.07
CA THR A 276 8.78 -5.40 -18.73
C THR A 276 8.76 -4.32 -17.67
N VAL A 277 8.04 -3.24 -17.91
CA VAL A 277 7.61 -2.24 -16.91
C VAL A 277 6.13 -1.97 -17.08
N PHE A 278 5.44 -1.74 -15.99
CA PHE A 278 4.01 -1.44 -15.99
C PHE A 278 3.61 -0.45 -14.89
N GLU A 279 2.53 0.27 -15.15
CA GLU A 279 1.87 1.14 -14.18
C GLU A 279 0.35 0.99 -14.29
N TRP A 280 -0.31 0.96 -13.12
CA TRP A 280 -1.74 1.23 -13.01
C TRP A 280 -1.92 2.71 -12.66
N VAL A 281 -2.53 3.44 -13.58
CA VAL A 281 -2.73 4.88 -13.48
C VAL A 281 -4.20 5.24 -13.32
N THR A 282 -4.48 6.39 -12.68
CA THR A 282 -5.82 6.92 -12.52
C THR A 282 -5.86 8.43 -12.77
N ASN A 283 -6.94 8.92 -13.34
CA ASN A 283 -7.21 10.35 -13.49
C ASN A 283 -7.96 10.93 -12.27
N SER A 284 -8.44 10.08 -11.36
CA SER A 284 -9.28 10.49 -10.21
C SER A 284 -8.48 11.16 -9.09
N LEU A 285 -7.14 11.09 -9.10
CA LEU A 285 -6.26 11.67 -8.08
C LEU A 285 -5.41 12.85 -8.58
N GLY A 286 -5.76 13.43 -9.73
CA GLY A 286 -5.04 14.55 -10.33
C GLY A 286 -3.59 14.18 -10.70
N ALA A 287 -2.61 15.02 -10.35
CA ALA A 287 -1.20 14.83 -10.71
C ALA A 287 -0.53 13.57 -10.09
N GLN A 288 -1.18 12.88 -9.16
CA GLN A 288 -0.69 11.67 -8.49
C GLN A 288 -1.34 10.40 -9.08
N GLY A 289 -1.31 10.26 -10.40
CA GLY A 289 -2.02 9.24 -11.14
C GLY A 289 -1.57 7.80 -10.89
N THR A 290 -0.29 7.54 -10.62
CA THR A 290 0.22 6.18 -10.45
C THR A 290 -0.23 5.57 -9.12
N VAL A 291 -1.02 4.50 -9.15
CA VAL A 291 -1.52 3.77 -7.97
C VAL A 291 -0.61 2.59 -7.63
N CYS A 292 -0.25 1.80 -8.64
CA CYS A 292 0.59 0.62 -8.52
C CYS A 292 1.56 0.60 -9.69
N ALA A 293 2.80 0.17 -9.47
CA ALA A 293 3.80 0.16 -10.51
C ALA A 293 4.90 -0.87 -10.25
N GLY A 294 5.39 -1.47 -11.32
CA GLY A 294 6.36 -2.54 -11.23
C GLY A 294 7.06 -2.85 -12.55
N GLY A 295 7.70 -4.00 -12.57
CA GLY A 295 8.42 -4.53 -13.73
C GLY A 295 9.48 -5.55 -13.36
N ARG A 296 10.24 -6.01 -14.36
CA ARG A 296 11.37 -6.93 -14.21
C ARG A 296 12.64 -6.21 -13.78
N TYR A 297 13.45 -6.92 -13.01
CA TYR A 297 14.74 -6.45 -12.50
C TYR A 297 15.73 -7.62 -12.31
N ASP A 298 15.93 -8.39 -13.38
CA ASP A 298 16.70 -9.64 -13.36
C ASP A 298 18.16 -9.49 -12.92
N GLY A 299 18.75 -8.30 -13.08
CA GLY A 299 20.13 -8.01 -12.68
C GLY A 299 20.32 -7.63 -11.22
N LEU A 300 19.24 -7.30 -10.46
CA LEU A 300 19.36 -6.71 -9.15
C LEU A 300 19.95 -7.67 -8.10
N VAL A 301 19.58 -8.96 -8.16
CA VAL A 301 20.10 -9.97 -7.22
C VAL A 301 21.62 -10.10 -7.35
N GLU A 302 22.14 -10.16 -8.57
CA GLU A 302 23.58 -10.21 -8.84
C GLU A 302 24.28 -8.90 -8.45
N GLN A 303 23.68 -7.76 -8.75
CA GLN A 303 24.17 -6.42 -8.37
C GLN A 303 24.35 -6.28 -6.84
N LEU A 304 23.50 -6.93 -6.06
CA LEU A 304 23.56 -6.96 -4.60
C LEU A 304 24.44 -8.08 -4.04
N GLY A 305 25.12 -8.84 -4.89
CA GLY A 305 26.10 -9.87 -4.50
C GLY A 305 25.53 -11.29 -4.39
N GLY A 306 24.30 -11.51 -4.85
CA GLY A 306 23.68 -12.82 -5.00
C GLY A 306 24.07 -13.49 -6.33
N ARG A 307 23.47 -14.64 -6.61
CA ARG A 307 23.57 -15.28 -7.93
C ARG A 307 22.60 -14.63 -8.88
N ALA A 308 22.91 -14.56 -10.16
CA ALA A 308 21.98 -14.13 -11.20
C ALA A 308 20.64 -14.88 -11.06
N THR A 309 19.59 -14.16 -10.77
CA THR A 309 18.25 -14.71 -10.48
C THR A 309 17.22 -13.82 -11.13
N PRO A 310 16.41 -14.32 -12.06
CA PRO A 310 15.33 -13.55 -12.63
C PRO A 310 14.38 -13.06 -11.55
N ALA A 311 13.93 -11.82 -11.69
CA ALA A 311 13.06 -11.21 -10.71
C ALA A 311 12.09 -10.21 -11.34
N VAL A 312 10.85 -10.20 -10.83
CA VAL A 312 9.80 -9.28 -11.21
C VAL A 312 8.95 -8.95 -10.00
N GLY A 313 8.50 -7.71 -9.90
CA GLY A 313 7.67 -7.31 -8.77
C GLY A 313 7.01 -5.96 -8.99
N PHE A 314 6.22 -5.55 -8.01
CA PHE A 314 5.59 -4.25 -7.99
C PHE A 314 5.48 -3.69 -6.58
N ALA A 315 5.29 -2.39 -6.49
CA ALA A 315 4.91 -1.72 -5.26
C ALA A 315 3.69 -0.81 -5.47
N MET A 316 2.84 -0.74 -4.46
CA MET A 316 1.62 0.06 -4.44
C MET A 316 1.59 0.94 -3.20
N GLY A 317 1.34 2.24 -3.38
CA GLY A 317 1.17 3.18 -2.27
C GLY A 317 -0.24 3.07 -1.66
N LEU A 318 -0.32 2.68 -0.39
CA LEU A 318 -1.61 2.45 0.28
C LEU A 318 -2.40 3.73 0.49
N GLU A 319 -1.75 4.85 0.78
CA GLU A 319 -2.40 6.15 0.91
C GLU A 319 -3.15 6.54 -0.36
N ARG A 320 -2.52 6.31 -1.52
CA ARG A 320 -3.15 6.59 -2.82
C ARG A 320 -4.31 5.65 -3.08
N LEU A 321 -4.16 4.37 -2.76
CA LEU A 321 -5.22 3.39 -2.91
C LEU A 321 -6.43 3.73 -2.05
N VAL A 322 -6.21 4.05 -0.77
CA VAL A 322 -7.29 4.45 0.15
C VAL A 322 -8.00 5.70 -0.37
N LEU A 323 -7.24 6.72 -0.79
CA LEU A 323 -7.81 7.95 -1.38
C LEU A 323 -8.61 7.67 -2.65
N LEU A 324 -8.15 6.75 -3.50
CA LEU A 324 -8.87 6.37 -4.72
C LEU A 324 -10.18 5.67 -4.38
N VAL A 325 -10.14 4.65 -3.52
CA VAL A 325 -11.36 3.93 -3.09
C VAL A 325 -12.38 4.89 -2.51
N GLN A 326 -11.96 5.80 -1.62
CA GLN A 326 -12.85 6.82 -1.03
C GLN A 326 -13.41 7.79 -2.06
N ALA A 327 -12.67 8.10 -3.11
CA ALA A 327 -13.10 9.07 -4.13
C ALA A 327 -14.10 8.49 -5.12
N VAL A 328 -14.00 7.20 -5.45
CA VAL A 328 -14.75 6.61 -6.58
C VAL A 328 -15.72 5.49 -6.17
N ASN A 329 -15.59 4.93 -4.98
CA ASN A 329 -16.48 3.88 -4.48
C ASN A 329 -17.17 4.32 -3.18
N ALA A 330 -18.24 5.10 -3.33
CA ALA A 330 -19.02 5.60 -2.19
C ALA A 330 -19.69 4.46 -1.38
N ASP A 331 -19.93 3.33 -2.03
CA ASP A 331 -20.59 2.16 -1.42
C ASP A 331 -19.60 1.19 -0.78
N PHE A 332 -18.31 1.53 -0.72
CA PHE A 332 -17.29 0.66 -0.11
C PHE A 332 -17.58 0.46 1.38
N GLN A 333 -18.06 -0.73 1.70
CA GLN A 333 -18.49 -1.06 3.05
C GLN A 333 -17.30 -1.25 3.99
N VAL A 334 -17.29 -0.46 5.05
CA VAL A 334 -16.37 -0.61 6.18
C VAL A 334 -17.15 -1.30 7.31
N PRO A 335 -16.67 -2.44 7.80
CA PRO A 335 -17.33 -3.15 8.89
C PRO A 335 -17.50 -2.27 10.11
N ALA A 336 -18.64 -2.37 10.78
CA ALA A 336 -18.88 -1.69 12.05
C ALA A 336 -17.77 -1.98 13.06
N THR A 337 -17.45 -1.00 13.88
CA THR A 337 -16.44 -1.14 14.94
C THR A 337 -16.94 -2.04 16.08
N VAL A 338 -18.25 -2.03 16.31
CA VAL A 338 -18.94 -2.80 17.36
C VAL A 338 -20.22 -3.38 16.76
N ASP A 339 -20.41 -4.68 16.88
CA ASP A 339 -21.63 -5.35 16.46
C ASP A 339 -22.69 -5.30 17.59
N VAL A 340 -22.22 -5.56 18.82
CA VAL A 340 -23.09 -5.70 20.01
C VAL A 340 -22.61 -4.80 21.14
N TYR A 341 -23.52 -4.08 21.77
CA TYR A 341 -23.25 -3.26 22.96
C TYR A 341 -24.06 -3.76 24.15
N VAL A 342 -23.37 -4.14 25.26
CA VAL A 342 -24.04 -4.62 26.48
C VAL A 342 -24.32 -3.47 27.43
N ILE A 343 -25.58 -3.29 27.77
CA ILE A 343 -26.13 -2.29 28.66
C ILE A 343 -26.49 -2.96 29.98
N SER A 344 -26.12 -2.36 31.11
CA SER A 344 -26.46 -2.86 32.45
C SER A 344 -27.07 -1.76 33.31
N SER A 345 -28.10 -2.09 34.09
CA SER A 345 -28.79 -1.15 34.96
C SER A 345 -29.27 -1.84 36.24
N GLY A 346 -28.89 -1.29 37.40
CA GLY A 346 -29.21 -1.80 38.72
C GLY A 346 -27.99 -2.33 39.45
N GLN A 347 -28.23 -2.79 40.70
CA GLN A 347 -27.16 -3.35 41.53
C GLN A 347 -26.76 -4.75 41.01
N ASN A 348 -25.49 -5.05 41.10
CA ASN A 348 -24.90 -6.36 40.68
C ASN A 348 -25.09 -6.77 39.21
N THR A 349 -25.65 -5.92 38.36
CA THR A 349 -25.86 -6.24 36.93
C THR A 349 -24.57 -6.11 36.11
N GLN A 350 -23.60 -5.35 36.58
CA GLN A 350 -22.36 -5.11 35.86
C GLN A 350 -21.48 -6.37 35.75
N SER A 351 -21.41 -7.17 36.84
CA SER A 351 -20.67 -8.44 36.81
C SER A 351 -21.35 -9.46 35.88
N ALA A 352 -22.69 -9.55 35.94
CA ALA A 352 -23.44 -10.42 35.03
C ALA A 352 -23.25 -10.01 33.57
N ALA A 353 -23.28 -8.71 33.26
CA ALA A 353 -23.00 -8.18 31.91
C ALA A 353 -21.59 -8.54 31.42
N MET A 354 -20.60 -8.48 32.31
CA MET A 354 -19.22 -8.86 31.98
C MET A 354 -19.11 -10.36 31.69
N LEU A 355 -19.73 -11.20 32.53
CA LEU A 355 -19.69 -12.66 32.34
C LEU A 355 -20.44 -13.09 31.07
N LEU A 356 -21.61 -12.51 30.80
CA LEU A 356 -22.32 -12.74 29.54
C LEU A 356 -21.45 -12.33 28.33
N ALA A 357 -20.79 -11.17 28.40
CA ALA A 357 -19.94 -10.71 27.33
C ALA A 357 -18.77 -11.69 27.06
N GLU A 358 -18.14 -12.24 28.09
CA GLU A 358 -17.06 -13.22 27.95
C GLU A 358 -17.60 -14.55 27.37
N SER A 359 -18.74 -15.05 27.85
CA SER A 359 -19.34 -16.25 27.28
C SER A 359 -19.69 -16.09 25.79
N LEU A 360 -20.12 -14.91 25.38
CA LEU A 360 -20.39 -14.61 23.97
C LEU A 360 -19.11 -14.52 23.14
N ARG A 361 -18.02 -13.98 23.69
CA ARG A 361 -16.71 -13.98 23.01
C ARG A 361 -16.16 -15.38 22.80
N ASP A 362 -16.36 -16.27 23.81
CA ASP A 362 -15.98 -17.69 23.69
C ASP A 362 -16.81 -18.41 22.62
N ALA A 363 -18.13 -18.17 22.60
CA ALA A 363 -19.03 -18.81 21.64
C ALA A 363 -18.90 -18.23 20.21
N MET A 364 -18.53 -16.97 20.08
CA MET A 364 -18.46 -16.21 18.81
C MET A 364 -17.16 -15.41 18.75
N PRO A 365 -16.00 -16.02 18.45
CA PRO A 365 -14.69 -15.35 18.51
C PRO A 365 -14.51 -14.14 17.59
N THR A 366 -15.33 -14.00 16.56
CA THR A 366 -15.32 -12.87 15.61
C THR A 366 -16.25 -11.73 16.00
N LEU A 367 -17.07 -11.93 17.04
CA LEU A 367 -18.05 -10.94 17.51
C LEU A 367 -17.35 -9.72 18.11
N LYS A 368 -17.64 -8.54 17.57
CA LYS A 368 -17.16 -7.27 18.11
C LYS A 368 -18.15 -6.77 19.17
N LEU A 369 -17.92 -7.18 20.41
CA LEU A 369 -18.80 -6.89 21.52
C LEU A 369 -18.14 -5.90 22.50
N MET A 370 -18.90 -4.91 22.92
CA MET A 370 -18.49 -3.90 23.89
C MET A 370 -19.44 -3.89 25.10
N THR A 371 -18.87 -3.85 26.30
CA THR A 371 -19.65 -3.74 27.53
C THR A 371 -19.59 -2.32 28.06
N ASN A 372 -20.72 -1.79 28.53
CA ASN A 372 -20.74 -0.46 29.15
C ASN A 372 -20.05 -0.49 30.52
N TYR A 373 -18.93 0.22 30.63
CA TYR A 373 -18.26 0.47 31.88
C TYR A 373 -18.41 1.94 32.32
N GLY A 374 -18.24 2.21 33.63
CA GLY A 374 -18.33 3.55 34.19
C GLY A 374 -19.77 4.04 34.45
N GLY A 375 -20.76 3.14 34.44
CA GLY A 375 -22.14 3.44 34.84
C GLY A 375 -22.89 4.36 33.84
N GLY A 376 -23.83 5.10 34.38
CA GLY A 376 -24.74 5.96 33.63
C GLY A 376 -26.13 5.36 33.52
N ASN A 377 -27.15 6.21 33.34
CA ASN A 377 -28.51 5.72 33.11
C ASN A 377 -28.61 5.03 31.70
N VAL A 378 -29.62 4.21 31.53
CA VAL A 378 -29.86 3.41 30.29
C VAL A 378 -29.84 4.28 29.05
N LYS A 379 -30.45 5.49 29.09
CA LYS A 379 -30.46 6.42 27.96
C LYS A 379 -29.05 6.84 27.51
N LYS A 380 -28.16 7.14 28.47
CA LYS A 380 -26.75 7.47 28.16
C LYS A 380 -25.99 6.28 27.59
N GLN A 381 -26.30 5.07 28.06
CA GLN A 381 -25.68 3.86 27.55
C GLN A 381 -26.12 3.58 26.10
N PHE A 382 -27.39 3.78 25.74
CA PHE A 382 -27.85 3.73 24.34
C PHE A 382 -27.16 4.77 23.45
N THR A 383 -27.02 6.02 23.95
CA THR A 383 -26.26 7.05 23.19
C THR A 383 -24.80 6.62 22.92
N ARG A 384 -24.20 5.87 23.85
CA ARG A 384 -22.87 5.30 23.63
C ARG A 384 -22.89 4.16 22.61
N ALA A 385 -23.87 3.27 22.68
CA ALA A 385 -24.05 2.20 21.69
C ALA A 385 -24.19 2.76 20.26
N ASP A 386 -25.02 3.78 20.09
CA ASP A 386 -25.16 4.50 18.80
C ASP A 386 -23.83 5.12 18.34
N LYS A 387 -23.12 5.78 19.26
CA LYS A 387 -21.82 6.39 18.93
C LYS A 387 -20.79 5.38 18.43
N TRP A 388 -20.84 4.14 18.94
CA TRP A 388 -19.96 3.05 18.53
C TRP A 388 -20.50 2.31 17.29
N GLY A 389 -21.69 2.65 16.80
CA GLY A 389 -22.30 2.04 15.64
C GLY A 389 -22.78 0.60 15.86
N ALA A 390 -23.13 0.27 17.13
CA ALA A 390 -23.62 -1.07 17.44
C ALA A 390 -24.95 -1.35 16.74
N SER A 391 -25.07 -2.54 16.14
CA SER A 391 -26.31 -3.00 15.50
C SER A 391 -27.30 -3.59 16.49
N VAL A 392 -26.79 -4.15 17.62
CA VAL A 392 -27.61 -4.81 18.65
C VAL A 392 -27.21 -4.31 20.04
N ALA A 393 -28.20 -4.10 20.89
CA ALA A 393 -27.99 -3.88 22.32
C ALA A 393 -28.50 -5.06 23.12
N LEU A 394 -27.67 -5.55 24.06
CA LEU A 394 -28.07 -6.52 25.08
C LEU A 394 -28.30 -5.77 26.40
N MET A 395 -29.47 -5.91 26.98
CA MET A 395 -29.82 -5.20 28.20
C MET A 395 -30.01 -6.18 29.35
N LEU A 396 -29.33 -5.87 30.46
CA LEU A 396 -29.42 -6.62 31.72
C LEU A 396 -29.84 -5.66 32.83
N GLY A 397 -31.05 -5.86 33.31
CA GLY A 397 -31.55 -5.31 34.58
C GLY A 397 -31.46 -6.32 35.69
N GLU A 398 -31.86 -5.94 36.91
CA GLU A 398 -31.89 -6.86 38.05
C GLU A 398 -32.84 -8.03 37.82
N SER A 399 -33.99 -7.80 37.15
CA SER A 399 -34.98 -8.83 36.79
C SER A 399 -34.43 -9.84 35.79
N GLU A 400 -33.74 -9.37 34.78
CA GLU A 400 -33.13 -10.22 33.75
C GLU A 400 -32.03 -11.09 34.37
N VAL A 401 -31.16 -10.51 35.17
CA VAL A 401 -30.09 -11.26 35.89
C VAL A 401 -30.69 -12.33 36.82
N ALA A 402 -31.75 -11.99 37.58
CA ALA A 402 -32.40 -12.95 38.48
C ALA A 402 -33.08 -14.09 37.75
N ALA A 403 -33.55 -13.89 36.50
CA ALA A 403 -34.23 -14.87 35.67
C ALA A 403 -33.29 -15.59 34.67
N ASP A 404 -31.99 -15.31 34.70
CA ASP A 404 -30.98 -15.79 33.71
C ASP A 404 -31.39 -15.44 32.27
N GLN A 405 -31.94 -14.25 32.08
CA GLN A 405 -32.42 -13.71 30.83
C GLN A 405 -31.64 -12.46 30.41
N VAL A 406 -31.85 -12.03 29.17
CA VAL A 406 -31.35 -10.76 28.62
C VAL A 406 -32.33 -10.24 27.59
N VAL A 407 -32.52 -8.93 27.53
CA VAL A 407 -33.27 -8.30 26.46
C VAL A 407 -32.34 -8.02 25.31
N VAL A 408 -32.64 -8.59 24.13
CA VAL A 408 -31.95 -8.36 22.87
C VAL A 408 -32.71 -7.34 22.07
N LYS A 409 -32.09 -6.20 21.73
CA LYS A 409 -32.69 -5.13 20.95
C LYS A 409 -31.92 -4.87 19.66
N ASP A 410 -32.58 -5.00 18.54
CA ASP A 410 -32.06 -4.57 17.25
C ASP A 410 -32.13 -3.05 17.15
N LEU A 411 -30.99 -2.38 17.05
CA LEU A 411 -30.91 -0.92 16.99
C LEU A 411 -31.20 -0.36 15.61
N ARG A 412 -31.28 -1.21 14.57
CA ARG A 412 -31.58 -0.81 13.18
C ARG A 412 -33.07 -0.60 12.95
N ASN A 413 -33.91 -1.44 13.57
CA ASN A 413 -35.38 -1.40 13.40
C ASN A 413 -36.13 -1.14 14.71
N GLY A 414 -35.46 -1.21 15.87
CA GLY A 414 -36.02 -0.97 17.19
C GLY A 414 -36.75 -2.18 17.82
N GLU A 415 -36.83 -3.32 17.14
CA GLU A 415 -37.42 -4.55 17.66
C GLU A 415 -36.64 -5.07 18.85
N GLN A 416 -37.38 -5.63 19.82
CA GLN A 416 -36.74 -6.23 21.00
C GLN A 416 -37.47 -7.50 21.45
N GLU A 417 -36.72 -8.41 22.05
CA GLU A 417 -37.19 -9.66 22.59
C GLU A 417 -36.40 -10.03 23.86
N THR A 418 -36.98 -10.84 24.71
CA THR A 418 -36.28 -11.35 25.91
C THR A 418 -35.98 -12.83 25.72
N LEU A 419 -34.71 -13.21 25.91
CA LEU A 419 -34.23 -14.57 25.71
C LEU A 419 -33.50 -15.08 26.96
N ALA A 420 -33.40 -16.41 27.13
CA ALA A 420 -32.43 -16.98 28.04
C ALA A 420 -31.00 -16.63 27.60
N GLN A 421 -30.10 -16.38 28.54
CA GLN A 421 -28.72 -16.00 28.20
C GLN A 421 -28.01 -17.08 27.36
N ALA A 422 -28.35 -18.37 27.53
CA ALA A 422 -27.85 -19.50 26.76
C ALA A 422 -28.19 -19.43 25.28
N ASP A 423 -29.31 -18.77 24.89
CA ASP A 423 -29.79 -18.73 23.49
C ASP A 423 -29.28 -17.53 22.72
N VAL A 424 -28.61 -16.58 23.39
CA VAL A 424 -28.21 -15.31 22.82
C VAL A 424 -27.21 -15.48 21.66
N ALA A 425 -26.24 -16.36 21.80
CA ALA A 425 -25.23 -16.61 20.76
C ALA A 425 -25.87 -17.07 19.44
N ALA A 426 -26.81 -18.01 19.53
CA ALA A 426 -27.52 -18.49 18.35
C ALA A 426 -28.38 -17.39 17.70
N ARG A 427 -29.02 -16.56 18.53
CA ARG A 427 -29.81 -15.44 18.05
C ARG A 427 -28.98 -14.37 17.37
N LEU A 428 -27.84 -13.99 17.99
CA LEU A 428 -26.90 -13.03 17.41
C LEU A 428 -26.33 -13.52 16.07
N ALA A 429 -26.03 -14.80 15.94
CA ALA A 429 -25.59 -15.38 14.67
C ALA A 429 -26.60 -15.18 13.53
N LEU A 430 -27.91 -15.29 13.84
CA LEU A 430 -29.00 -15.03 12.86
C LEU A 430 -29.17 -13.53 12.54
N MET A 431 -28.92 -12.65 13.52
CA MET A 431 -29.11 -11.20 13.34
C MET A 431 -27.95 -10.53 12.61
N LEU A 432 -26.75 -11.05 12.76
CA LEU A 432 -25.51 -10.44 12.28
C LEU A 432 -24.91 -11.15 11.05
N GLY A 433 -25.32 -12.39 10.80
CA GLY A 433 -24.92 -13.22 9.64
C GLY A 433 -25.63 -12.87 8.42
#